data_b0170e5abe609cdd92f6402289e3f6bc
#
_entry.id   b0170e5abe609cdd92f6402289e3f6bc
#
_cell.length_a   1.000
_cell.length_b   1.000
_cell.length_c   1.000
_cell.angle_alpha   90.00
_cell.angle_beta   90.00
_cell.angle_gamma   90.00
#
_symmetry.space_group_name_H-M   'P 1'
#
loop_
_entity.id
_entity.type
_entity.pdbx_description
1 polymer ?
#
loop_
_entity_poly.entity_id
_entity_poly.type
_entity_poly.pdbx_seq_one_letter_code
_entity_poly.pdbx_strand_id
1 'polypeptide(L)'
;MAQRTTTGYLFGGLAASRGDVVQFAASGHGNAPGQGAAGGVFSGGLSGVAFGEGVALVSRVTQGAQPIAPERAVTAADGNVLLTLDGEPALDLMLDDLNISLNEPRAALDVVRRTLVGLSSPGDQGVRRTGNFGADVLVRHIIGVDPGRRGVAIAEHPRVGQRAAFCQRDRQAARADLMRICAEIREELEPEEVTETTAAALAAPHEASAPHPARRIRGALYISCAGRGGPHFGAPNAELQTVRHALGDVPLVGFFAGGEIARHHLYGYTGVLTVFVGDR
;
A
#
# COMPACT_ATOMS: atom_id res chain seq x y z
N MET A 1 -9.15 3.71 14.80
CA MET A 1 -9.62 2.30 14.86
C MET A 1 -8.50 1.34 15.27
N ALA A 2 -7.33 1.38 14.65
CA ALA A 2 -6.19 0.52 15.02
C ALA A 2 -5.91 0.49 16.55
N GLN A 3 -5.93 1.64 17.20
CA GLN A 3 -5.75 1.75 18.66
C GLN A 3 -6.82 1.03 19.51
N ARG A 4 -7.91 0.56 18.90
CA ARG A 4 -8.99 -0.18 19.57
C ARG A 4 -8.88 -1.71 19.37
N THR A 5 -7.91 -2.17 18.60
CA THR A 5 -7.60 -3.59 18.41
C THR A 5 -6.36 -3.95 19.22
N THR A 6 -6.30 -5.16 19.74
CA THR A 6 -5.19 -5.64 20.59
C THR A 6 -3.85 -5.57 19.86
N THR A 7 -3.82 -5.90 18.57
CA THR A 7 -2.60 -5.89 17.75
C THR A 7 -2.30 -4.52 17.13
N GLY A 8 -3.25 -3.58 17.15
CA GLY A 8 -3.13 -2.32 16.43
C GLY A 8 -3.14 -2.47 14.89
N TYR A 9 -3.38 -3.67 14.37
CA TYR A 9 -3.28 -3.95 12.94
C TYR A 9 -4.65 -3.93 12.26
N LEU A 10 -4.77 -3.11 11.23
CA LEU A 10 -5.91 -3.10 10.31
C LEU A 10 -5.41 -3.41 8.91
N PHE A 11 -6.24 -4.04 8.10
CA PHE A 11 -6.06 -4.09 6.66
C PHE A 11 -7.43 -3.97 5.98
N GLY A 12 -7.45 -3.32 4.83
CA GLY A 12 -8.70 -3.00 4.17
C GLY A 12 -8.54 -1.93 3.10
N GLY A 13 -9.64 -1.26 2.78
CA GLY A 13 -9.60 -0.16 1.82
C GLY A 13 -10.87 0.68 1.86
N LEU A 14 -10.73 1.91 1.39
CA LEU A 14 -11.87 2.80 1.17
C LEU A 14 -12.64 2.37 -0.07
N ALA A 15 -13.96 2.36 0.00
CA ALA A 15 -14.80 2.06 -1.15
C ALA A 15 -14.53 3.07 -2.29
N ALA A 16 -14.29 2.54 -3.49
CA ALA A 16 -14.04 3.33 -4.71
C ALA A 16 -15.31 3.52 -5.55
N SER A 17 -16.46 3.66 -4.91
CA SER A 17 -17.74 3.85 -5.57
C SER A 17 -17.83 5.22 -6.26
N ARG A 18 -18.49 5.26 -7.42
CA ARG A 18 -18.82 6.50 -8.12
C ARG A 18 -20.20 7.07 -7.74
N GLY A 19 -20.95 6.34 -6.94
CA GLY A 19 -22.29 6.71 -6.45
C GLY A 19 -22.37 6.49 -4.96
N ASP A 20 -23.52 6.01 -4.48
CA ASP A 20 -23.71 5.74 -3.08
C ASP A 20 -22.74 4.68 -2.57
N VAL A 21 -22.19 4.94 -1.40
CA VAL A 21 -21.27 4.02 -0.73
C VAL A 21 -22.09 3.00 0.05
N VAL A 22 -22.18 1.80 -0.50
CA VAL A 22 -22.90 0.69 0.12
C VAL A 22 -21.92 -0.23 0.84
N GLN A 23 -22.24 -0.57 2.07
CA GLN A 23 -21.51 -1.51 2.91
C GLN A 23 -22.34 -2.76 3.16
N PHE A 24 -21.66 -3.91 3.23
CA PHE A 24 -22.30 -5.18 3.49
C PHE A 24 -21.75 -5.79 4.78
N ALA A 25 -22.62 -6.31 5.61
CA ALA A 25 -22.24 -7.19 6.70
C ALA A 25 -23.10 -8.45 6.62
N ALA A 26 -22.47 -9.60 6.45
CA ALA A 26 -23.14 -10.89 6.38
C ALA A 26 -23.00 -11.58 7.72
N SER A 27 -24.06 -11.78 8.38
CA SER A 27 -24.31 -12.49 9.63
C SER A 27 -23.46 -12.11 10.82
N GLY A 28 -24.02 -11.97 11.91
CA GLY A 28 -23.25 -11.65 12.89
C GLY A 28 -23.40 -12.00 14.29
N HIS A 29 -22.30 -12.25 14.79
CA HIS A 29 -22.04 -12.10 16.20
C HIS A 29 -21.49 -10.69 16.51
N GLY A 30 -21.54 -9.75 15.56
CA GLY A 30 -20.48 -8.80 15.40
C GLY A 30 -20.77 -7.34 15.64
N ASN A 31 -21.96 -6.89 15.94
CA ASN A 31 -22.10 -5.50 16.33
C ASN A 31 -21.99 -5.31 17.85
N ALA A 32 -21.25 -4.29 18.26
CA ALA A 32 -21.29 -3.84 19.63
C ALA A 32 -22.73 -3.44 20.00
N PRO A 33 -23.20 -3.70 21.22
CA PRO A 33 -24.53 -3.31 21.66
C PRO A 33 -24.82 -1.84 21.36
N GLY A 34 -25.96 -1.55 20.75
CA GLY A 34 -26.38 -0.20 20.37
C GLY A 34 -25.79 0.36 19.07
N GLN A 35 -25.01 -0.41 18.32
CA GLN A 35 -24.37 0.02 17.07
C GLN A 35 -25.15 -0.42 15.80
N GLY A 36 -26.40 -0.79 15.93
CA GLY A 36 -27.28 -1.19 14.83
C GLY A 36 -27.30 -2.69 14.56
N ALA A 37 -27.83 -3.10 13.40
CA ALA A 37 -27.96 -4.50 13.03
C ALA A 37 -26.60 -5.17 12.78
N ALA A 38 -26.48 -6.43 13.18
CA ALA A 38 -25.26 -7.22 13.00
C ALA A 38 -25.00 -7.62 11.54
N GLY A 39 -26.02 -7.65 10.70
CA GLY A 39 -25.94 -7.97 9.28
C GLY A 39 -26.92 -7.15 8.46
N GLY A 40 -26.63 -7.01 7.16
CA GLY A 40 -27.49 -6.29 6.24
C GLY A 40 -26.73 -5.47 5.21
N VAL A 41 -27.44 -4.58 4.56
CA VAL A 41 -26.91 -3.58 3.62
C VAL A 41 -27.04 -2.21 4.27
N PHE A 42 -25.94 -1.47 4.30
CA PHE A 42 -25.84 -0.19 4.98
C PHE A 42 -25.38 0.88 3.98
N SER A 43 -25.81 2.11 4.19
CA SER A 43 -25.33 3.27 3.42
C SER A 43 -24.28 4.00 4.25
N GLY A 44 -23.06 4.09 3.73
CA GLY A 44 -21.93 4.68 4.43
C GLY A 44 -21.42 3.83 5.61
N GLY A 45 -20.49 4.39 6.36
CA GLY A 45 -19.92 3.75 7.54
C GLY A 45 -18.78 2.78 7.24
N LEU A 46 -18.63 1.77 8.08
CA LEU A 46 -17.58 0.77 8.02
C LEU A 46 -18.19 -0.62 8.18
N SER A 47 -17.75 -1.55 7.33
CA SER A 47 -18.04 -2.97 7.49
C SER A 47 -16.73 -3.77 7.45
N GLY A 48 -16.70 -4.91 8.11
CA GLY A 48 -15.50 -5.75 8.15
C GLY A 48 -15.62 -6.94 9.09
N VAL A 49 -14.50 -7.62 9.27
CA VAL A 49 -14.36 -8.80 10.14
C VAL A 49 -13.26 -8.52 11.15
N ALA A 50 -13.51 -8.86 12.41
CA ALA A 50 -12.48 -8.93 13.43
C ALA A 50 -12.03 -10.38 13.58
N PHE A 51 -10.72 -10.62 13.49
CA PHE A 51 -10.12 -11.92 13.69
C PHE A 51 -9.65 -12.07 15.14
N GLY A 52 -9.92 -13.21 15.75
CA GLY A 52 -9.42 -13.56 17.07
C GLY A 52 -7.99 -14.12 17.03
N GLU A 53 -7.44 -14.40 18.20
CA GLU A 53 -6.05 -14.86 18.39
C GLU A 53 -5.73 -16.18 17.65
N GLY A 54 -6.73 -17.02 17.40
CA GLY A 54 -6.55 -18.28 16.68
C GLY A 54 -6.39 -18.17 15.17
N VAL A 55 -6.43 -16.95 14.59
CA VAL A 55 -6.28 -16.75 13.15
C VAL A 55 -4.90 -16.18 12.84
N ALA A 56 -4.01 -17.06 12.35
CA ALA A 56 -2.70 -16.63 11.89
C ALA A 56 -2.78 -15.97 10.50
N LEU A 57 -2.18 -14.81 10.36
CA LEU A 57 -2.11 -14.10 9.08
C LEU A 57 -0.79 -13.34 8.92
N VAL A 58 -0.36 -13.23 7.67
CA VAL A 58 0.80 -12.45 7.26
C VAL A 58 0.34 -11.39 6.27
N SER A 59 0.68 -10.14 6.50
CA SER A 59 0.26 -9.03 5.64
C SER A 59 1.45 -8.17 5.23
N ARG A 60 1.47 -7.77 3.96
CA ARG A 60 2.51 -6.91 3.37
C ARG A 60 1.89 -5.82 2.51
N VAL A 61 2.57 -4.68 2.48
CA VAL A 61 2.22 -3.53 1.62
C VAL A 61 3.20 -3.48 0.46
N THR A 62 2.69 -3.33 -0.76
CA THR A 62 3.49 -3.09 -1.96
C THR A 62 3.29 -1.68 -2.47
N GLN A 63 4.39 -1.02 -2.85
CA GLN A 63 4.41 0.33 -3.38
C GLN A 63 4.43 0.33 -4.92
N GLY A 64 3.87 1.40 -5.51
CA GLY A 64 3.85 1.59 -6.96
C GLY A 64 4.53 2.88 -7.42
N ALA A 65 5.21 3.57 -6.53
CA ALA A 65 5.92 4.81 -6.80
C ALA A 65 7.43 4.62 -6.64
N GLN A 66 8.20 5.35 -7.46
CA GLN A 66 9.66 5.37 -7.44
C GLN A 66 10.14 6.80 -7.19
N PRO A 67 11.09 7.02 -6.26
CA PRO A 67 11.71 8.34 -6.11
C PRO A 67 12.42 8.76 -7.40
N ILE A 68 12.28 10.02 -7.76
CA ILE A 68 12.97 10.65 -8.90
C ILE A 68 13.99 11.69 -8.45
N ALA A 69 14.03 11.94 -7.14
CA ALA A 69 14.92 12.89 -6.50
C ALA A 69 15.41 12.34 -5.16
N PRO A 70 16.52 12.88 -4.61
CA PRO A 70 17.00 12.52 -3.29
C PRO A 70 15.95 12.76 -2.20
N GLU A 71 15.99 11.93 -1.16
CA GLU A 71 15.20 12.11 0.04
C GLU A 71 15.81 13.22 0.92
N ARG A 72 14.99 14.19 1.35
CA ARG A 72 15.40 15.35 2.14
C ARG A 72 14.60 15.45 3.43
N ALA A 73 15.18 16.04 4.46
CA ALA A 73 14.46 16.31 5.70
C ALA A 73 13.48 17.48 5.53
N VAL A 74 12.26 17.34 6.03
CA VAL A 74 11.30 18.44 6.14
C VAL A 74 11.77 19.33 7.29
N THR A 75 12.23 20.55 6.96
CA THR A 75 12.75 21.51 7.95
C THR A 75 11.75 22.61 8.29
N ALA A 76 10.77 22.89 7.40
CA ALA A 76 9.61 23.72 7.73
C ALA A 76 8.37 23.25 6.96
N ALA A 77 7.21 23.31 7.62
CA ALA A 77 5.90 23.03 7.06
C ALA A 77 4.83 23.86 7.76
N ASP A 78 3.75 24.17 7.03
CA ASP A 78 2.58 24.86 7.56
C ASP A 78 1.29 24.28 6.94
N GLY A 79 0.42 23.75 7.78
CA GLY A 79 -0.76 23.02 7.35
C GLY A 79 -0.38 21.86 6.41
N ASN A 80 -0.82 21.91 5.18
CA ASN A 80 -0.51 20.95 4.14
C ASN A 80 0.60 21.38 3.17
N VAL A 81 1.35 22.43 3.51
CA VAL A 81 2.40 22.99 2.66
C VAL A 81 3.78 22.64 3.20
N LEU A 82 4.58 21.96 2.39
CA LEU A 82 6.02 21.84 2.56
C LEU A 82 6.66 23.20 2.23
N LEU A 83 7.32 23.82 3.19
CA LEU A 83 7.97 25.12 3.01
C LEU A 83 9.46 24.95 2.69
N THR A 84 10.18 24.16 3.49
CA THR A 84 11.60 23.90 3.26
C THR A 84 11.95 22.42 3.43
N LEU A 85 12.87 21.96 2.59
CA LEU A 85 13.48 20.65 2.63
C LEU A 85 15.01 20.83 2.74
N ASP A 86 15.64 20.25 3.74
CA ASP A 86 17.06 20.44 4.11
C ASP A 86 17.45 21.94 4.23
N GLY A 87 16.51 22.80 4.60
CA GLY A 87 16.70 24.26 4.73
C GLY A 87 16.45 25.06 3.47
N GLU A 88 16.30 24.44 2.31
CA GLU A 88 16.04 25.09 1.02
C GLU A 88 14.54 25.13 0.70
N PRO A 89 14.03 26.13 -0.03
CA PRO A 89 12.62 26.23 -0.39
C PRO A 89 12.16 25.02 -1.20
N ALA A 90 11.07 24.40 -0.74
CA ALA A 90 10.56 23.16 -1.33
C ALA A 90 10.13 23.30 -2.79
N LEU A 91 9.61 24.47 -3.18
CA LEU A 91 9.21 24.74 -4.56
C LEU A 91 10.42 24.80 -5.49
N ASP A 92 11.50 25.44 -5.08
CA ASP A 92 12.69 25.54 -5.91
C ASP A 92 13.33 24.19 -6.13
N LEU A 93 13.49 23.41 -5.04
CA LEU A 93 13.98 22.04 -5.13
C LEU A 93 13.11 21.17 -6.04
N MET A 94 11.78 21.35 -5.99
CA MET A 94 10.87 20.65 -6.90
C MET A 94 11.09 21.05 -8.35
N LEU A 95 11.25 22.33 -8.64
CA LEU A 95 11.48 22.82 -10.01
C LEU A 95 12.81 22.31 -10.57
N ASP A 96 13.85 22.31 -9.74
CA ASP A 96 15.19 21.82 -10.11
C ASP A 96 15.18 20.30 -10.32
N ASP A 97 14.65 19.54 -9.37
CA ASP A 97 14.57 18.05 -9.45
C ASP A 97 13.75 17.58 -10.67
N LEU A 98 12.70 18.33 -11.05
CA LEU A 98 11.85 18.01 -12.19
C LEU A 98 12.36 18.63 -13.50
N ASN A 99 13.38 19.49 -13.44
CA ASN A 99 13.89 20.27 -14.56
C ASN A 99 12.77 21.03 -15.29
N ILE A 100 11.92 21.75 -14.54
CA ILE A 100 10.79 22.54 -15.05
C ILE A 100 10.90 24.01 -14.64
N SER A 101 10.26 24.90 -15.41
CA SER A 101 10.20 26.32 -15.13
C SER A 101 8.76 26.82 -15.08
N LEU A 102 8.46 27.69 -14.11
CA LEU A 102 7.17 28.37 -14.04
C LEU A 102 6.94 29.37 -15.19
N ASN A 103 7.97 29.70 -15.98
CA ASN A 103 7.83 30.49 -17.19
C ASN A 103 7.09 29.72 -18.30
N GLU A 104 7.01 28.38 -18.21
CA GLU A 104 6.25 27.52 -19.10
C GLU A 104 5.10 26.82 -18.34
N PRO A 105 4.07 27.56 -17.91
CA PRO A 105 3.13 27.09 -16.90
C PRO A 105 2.33 25.86 -17.31
N ARG A 106 2.04 25.66 -18.60
CA ARG A 106 1.30 24.48 -19.08
C ARG A 106 2.16 23.23 -19.01
N ALA A 107 3.39 23.28 -19.48
CA ALA A 107 4.33 22.16 -19.43
C ALA A 107 4.66 21.79 -17.97
N ALA A 108 4.94 22.80 -17.13
CA ALA A 108 5.18 22.59 -15.72
C ALA A 108 3.97 21.94 -15.02
N LEU A 109 2.75 22.37 -15.28
CA LEU A 109 1.54 21.82 -14.68
C LEU A 109 1.35 20.33 -15.01
N ASP A 110 1.62 19.93 -16.24
CA ASP A 110 1.51 18.53 -16.67
C ASP A 110 2.54 17.63 -15.99
N VAL A 111 3.74 18.12 -15.70
CA VAL A 111 4.75 17.42 -14.94
C VAL A 111 4.37 17.34 -13.47
N VAL A 112 3.99 18.46 -12.85
CA VAL A 112 3.59 18.53 -11.44
C VAL A 112 2.40 17.62 -11.14
N ARG A 113 1.39 17.55 -12.03
CA ARG A 113 0.23 16.66 -11.86
C ARG A 113 0.58 15.18 -11.81
N ARG A 114 1.68 14.78 -12.44
CA ARG A 114 2.16 13.38 -12.43
C ARG A 114 3.16 13.10 -11.33
N THR A 115 3.64 14.15 -10.68
CA THR A 115 4.58 14.06 -9.58
C THR A 115 3.84 13.90 -8.26
N LEU A 116 4.40 13.07 -7.42
CA LEU A 116 3.90 12.74 -6.09
C LEU A 116 5.00 13.04 -5.07
N VAL A 117 4.65 13.03 -3.79
CA VAL A 117 5.60 13.15 -2.70
C VAL A 117 5.50 11.92 -1.82
N GLY A 118 6.62 11.23 -1.63
CA GLY A 118 6.76 10.18 -0.63
C GLY A 118 7.19 10.79 0.69
N LEU A 119 6.50 10.47 1.77
CA LEU A 119 6.78 10.91 3.14
C LEU A 119 7.09 9.70 4.01
N SER A 120 8.15 9.76 4.81
CA SER A 120 8.48 8.78 5.84
C SER A 120 8.75 9.46 7.17
N SER A 121 8.49 8.76 8.28
CA SER A 121 8.81 9.26 9.63
C SER A 121 10.27 8.97 9.99
N PRO A 122 10.85 9.72 10.93
CA PRO A 122 12.18 9.40 11.45
C PRO A 122 12.20 7.98 12.04
N GLY A 123 13.13 7.15 11.58
CA GLY A 123 13.24 5.75 11.99
C GLY A 123 12.54 4.75 11.06
N ASP A 124 11.66 5.21 10.18
CA ASP A 124 11.09 4.37 9.14
C ASP A 124 12.11 4.05 8.05
N GLN A 125 11.88 2.95 7.34
CA GLN A 125 12.65 2.66 6.13
C GLN A 125 12.15 3.56 4.99
N GLY A 126 12.79 4.71 4.80
CA GLY A 126 12.52 5.63 3.70
C GLY A 126 12.90 5.05 2.34
N VAL A 127 13.74 5.75 1.59
CA VAL A 127 14.31 5.22 0.34
C VAL A 127 15.33 4.14 0.65
N ARG A 128 15.10 2.92 0.16
CA ARG A 128 16.02 1.79 0.32
C ARG A 128 17.29 1.97 -0.52
N ARG A 129 18.34 1.24 -0.20
CA ARG A 129 19.59 1.19 -1.00
C ARG A 129 19.37 0.82 -2.47
N THR A 130 18.29 0.12 -2.78
CA THR A 130 17.86 -0.21 -4.15
C THR A 130 17.22 0.96 -4.89
N GLY A 131 17.06 2.14 -4.26
CA GLY A 131 16.39 3.30 -4.84
C GLY A 131 14.87 3.25 -4.78
N ASN A 132 14.28 2.20 -4.20
CA ASN A 132 12.82 2.07 -4.05
C ASN A 132 12.37 2.51 -2.65
N PHE A 133 11.11 2.93 -2.55
CA PHE A 133 10.51 3.24 -1.26
C PHE A 133 10.33 2.00 -0.37
N GLY A 134 10.51 2.19 0.94
CA GLY A 134 10.13 1.22 1.96
C GLY A 134 8.61 1.10 2.14
N ALA A 135 8.19 0.10 2.91
CA ALA A 135 6.77 -0.15 3.19
C ALA A 135 6.10 0.97 4.03
N ASP A 136 6.90 1.79 4.72
CA ASP A 136 6.41 2.81 5.63
C ASP A 136 6.28 4.20 4.97
N VAL A 137 6.56 4.30 3.65
CA VAL A 137 6.47 5.57 2.93
C VAL A 137 5.02 5.83 2.50
N LEU A 138 4.50 6.99 2.87
CA LEU A 138 3.19 7.48 2.47
C LEU A 138 3.31 8.33 1.20
N VAL A 139 2.74 7.87 0.10
CA VAL A 139 2.76 8.62 -1.16
C VAL A 139 1.50 9.50 -1.27
N ARG A 140 1.71 10.78 -1.58
CA ARG A 140 0.65 11.80 -1.64
C ARG A 140 0.73 12.64 -2.91
N HIS A 141 -0.42 13.12 -3.35
CA HIS A 141 -0.49 14.08 -4.45
C HIS A 141 0.06 15.44 -4.06
N ILE A 142 0.73 16.08 -5.01
CA ILE A 142 0.89 17.53 -5.02
C ILE A 142 -0.45 18.11 -5.48
N ILE A 143 -1.06 18.95 -4.63
CA ILE A 143 -2.36 19.57 -4.87
C ILE A 143 -2.25 21.05 -5.28
N GLY A 144 -1.06 21.62 -5.15
CA GLY A 144 -0.78 22.98 -5.56
C GLY A 144 0.64 23.41 -5.25
N VAL A 145 0.97 24.61 -5.69
CA VAL A 145 2.21 25.32 -5.37
C VAL A 145 1.87 26.68 -4.77
N ASP A 146 2.69 27.15 -3.86
CA ASP A 146 2.61 28.47 -3.26
C ASP A 146 3.84 29.31 -3.65
N PRO A 147 3.78 30.07 -4.75
CA PRO A 147 4.94 30.85 -5.19
C PRO A 147 5.34 31.95 -4.18
N GLY A 148 4.37 32.49 -3.43
CA GLY A 148 4.63 33.54 -2.44
C GLY A 148 5.50 33.06 -1.27
N ARG A 149 5.27 31.86 -0.80
CA ARG A 149 6.05 31.21 0.27
C ARG A 149 7.08 30.23 -0.25
N ARG A 150 7.19 30.08 -1.59
CA ARG A 150 8.06 29.11 -2.28
C ARG A 150 7.84 27.68 -1.78
N GLY A 151 6.57 27.32 -1.52
CA GLY A 151 6.14 26.06 -0.93
C GLY A 151 5.40 25.14 -1.90
N VAL A 152 5.28 23.87 -1.52
CA VAL A 152 4.56 22.81 -2.25
C VAL A 152 3.43 22.29 -1.38
N ALA A 153 2.18 22.44 -1.83
CA ALA A 153 1.00 21.94 -1.14
C ALA A 153 0.75 20.47 -1.52
N ILE A 154 0.56 19.62 -0.54
CA ILE A 154 0.34 18.17 -0.70
C ILE A 154 -0.95 17.70 -0.03
N ALA A 155 -1.47 16.54 -0.43
CA ALA A 155 -2.67 15.95 0.16
C ALA A 155 -2.37 15.23 1.51
N GLU A 156 -1.60 15.88 2.39
CA GLU A 156 -1.22 15.42 3.73
C GLU A 156 -0.79 16.64 4.56
N HIS A 157 -0.68 16.45 5.89
CA HIS A 157 -0.10 17.43 6.79
C HIS A 157 1.34 16.99 7.15
N PRO A 158 2.35 17.49 6.40
CA PRO A 158 3.73 17.13 6.67
C PRO A 158 4.19 17.70 8.00
N ARG A 159 5.10 16.99 8.66
CA ARG A 159 5.67 17.40 9.95
C ARG A 159 7.17 17.62 9.82
N VAL A 160 7.66 18.64 10.50
CA VAL A 160 9.10 18.88 10.64
C VAL A 160 9.77 17.63 11.22
N GLY A 161 10.90 17.24 10.64
CA GLY A 161 11.63 16.03 10.99
C GLY A 161 11.25 14.80 10.18
N GLN A 162 10.11 14.78 9.46
CA GLN A 162 9.86 13.75 8.45
C GLN A 162 10.86 13.88 7.29
N ARG A 163 10.94 12.84 6.49
CA ARG A 163 11.69 12.88 5.22
C ARG A 163 10.70 12.91 4.07
N ALA A 164 11.07 13.63 3.02
CA ALA A 164 10.26 13.78 1.81
C ALA A 164 11.12 13.52 0.57
N ALA A 165 10.54 12.86 -0.43
CA ALA A 165 11.15 12.71 -1.76
C ALA A 165 10.09 12.89 -2.84
N PHE A 166 10.44 13.64 -3.90
CA PHE A 166 9.60 13.67 -5.11
C PHE A 166 9.68 12.33 -5.82
N CYS A 167 8.54 11.85 -6.30
CA CYS A 167 8.43 10.52 -6.88
C CYS A 167 7.40 10.48 -8.01
N GLN A 168 7.46 9.45 -8.81
CA GLN A 168 6.50 9.16 -9.86
C GLN A 168 6.03 7.72 -9.79
N ARG A 169 4.85 7.47 -10.36
CA ARG A 169 4.36 6.10 -10.52
C ARG A 169 5.21 5.39 -11.58
N ASP A 170 5.71 4.23 -11.23
CA ASP A 170 6.48 3.39 -12.13
C ASP A 170 5.93 1.96 -12.17
N ARG A 171 5.71 1.45 -13.38
CA ARG A 171 5.16 0.12 -13.62
C ARG A 171 6.13 -0.99 -13.23
N GLN A 172 7.41 -0.81 -13.55
CA GLN A 172 8.42 -1.82 -13.27
C GLN A 172 8.70 -1.88 -11.77
N ALA A 173 8.80 -0.73 -11.12
CA ALA A 173 8.93 -0.64 -9.66
C ALA A 173 7.73 -1.30 -8.96
N ALA A 174 6.50 -1.04 -9.43
CA ALA A 174 5.30 -1.66 -8.86
C ALA A 174 5.30 -3.20 -8.99
N ARG A 175 5.73 -3.72 -10.14
CA ARG A 175 5.85 -5.18 -10.36
C ARG A 175 6.95 -5.79 -9.51
N ALA A 176 8.13 -5.18 -9.50
CA ALA A 176 9.27 -5.67 -8.72
C ALA A 176 8.94 -5.68 -7.22
N ASP A 177 8.25 -4.65 -6.74
CA ASP A 177 7.87 -4.56 -5.34
C ASP A 177 6.75 -5.55 -4.96
N LEU A 178 5.80 -5.81 -5.86
CA LEU A 178 4.80 -6.88 -5.67
C LEU A 178 5.47 -8.26 -5.58
N MET A 179 6.43 -8.53 -6.45
CA MET A 179 7.21 -9.78 -6.39
C MET A 179 8.01 -9.88 -5.09
N ARG A 180 8.60 -8.78 -4.63
CA ARG A 180 9.33 -8.71 -3.36
C ARG A 180 8.46 -9.11 -2.18
N ILE A 181 7.27 -8.49 -2.04
CA ILE A 181 6.38 -8.81 -0.90
C ILE A 181 5.87 -10.26 -0.96
N CYS A 182 5.66 -10.79 -2.16
CA CYS A 182 5.31 -12.21 -2.31
C CYS A 182 6.47 -13.12 -1.87
N ALA A 183 7.72 -12.75 -2.20
CA ALA A 183 8.88 -13.50 -1.75
C ALA A 183 9.06 -13.45 -0.21
N GLU A 184 8.89 -12.27 0.39
CA GLU A 184 8.93 -12.09 1.84
C GLU A 184 7.86 -12.94 2.56
N ILE A 185 6.63 -12.98 2.03
CA ILE A 185 5.57 -13.83 2.57
C ILE A 185 5.94 -15.31 2.45
N ARG A 186 6.52 -15.72 1.33
CA ARG A 186 6.97 -17.10 1.13
C ARG A 186 8.06 -17.50 2.10
N GLU A 187 9.03 -16.61 2.31
CA GLU A 187 10.14 -16.81 3.23
C GLU A 187 9.64 -16.93 4.69
N GLU A 188 8.74 -16.04 5.11
CA GLU A 188 8.14 -16.09 6.45
C GLU A 188 7.30 -17.35 6.70
N LEU A 189 6.69 -17.90 5.66
CA LEU A 189 5.87 -19.10 5.76
C LEU A 189 6.66 -20.39 5.50
N GLU A 190 7.94 -20.30 5.20
CA GLU A 190 8.80 -21.48 5.05
C GLU A 190 9.00 -22.13 6.43
N PRO A 191 8.68 -23.42 6.59
CA PRO A 191 8.87 -24.09 7.86
C PRO A 191 10.37 -24.28 8.15
N GLU A 192 10.76 -24.05 9.39
CA GLU A 192 12.15 -24.30 9.85
C GLU A 192 12.52 -25.79 9.74
N GLU A 193 11.54 -26.67 9.99
CA GLU A 193 11.69 -28.11 9.86
C GLU A 193 10.65 -28.67 8.88
N VAL A 194 11.09 -29.46 7.93
CA VAL A 194 10.23 -30.13 6.96
C VAL A 194 10.00 -31.56 7.42
N THR A 195 8.74 -31.91 7.72
CA THR A 195 8.39 -33.27 8.09
C THR A 195 8.64 -34.24 6.92
N GLU A 196 8.88 -35.53 7.19
CA GLU A 196 9.08 -36.53 6.13
C GLU A 196 7.92 -36.58 5.14
N THR A 197 6.68 -36.43 5.61
CA THR A 197 5.48 -36.39 4.77
C THR A 197 5.47 -35.16 3.87
N THR A 198 5.91 -34.00 4.37
CA THR A 198 6.03 -32.75 3.59
C THR A 198 7.19 -32.87 2.60
N ALA A 199 8.33 -33.46 3.00
CA ALA A 199 9.46 -33.71 2.11
C ALA A 199 9.08 -34.65 0.95
N ALA A 200 8.32 -35.69 1.22
CA ALA A 200 7.79 -36.58 0.20
C ALA A 200 6.81 -35.86 -0.76
N ALA A 201 5.94 -35.00 -0.22
CA ALA A 201 5.02 -34.21 -1.04
C ALA A 201 5.76 -33.19 -1.92
N LEU A 202 6.86 -32.60 -1.44
CA LEU A 202 7.72 -31.71 -2.23
C LEU A 202 8.52 -32.42 -3.31
N ALA A 203 8.88 -33.69 -3.09
CA ALA A 203 9.60 -34.50 -4.05
C ALA A 203 8.68 -35.11 -5.13
N ALA A 204 7.36 -35.14 -4.91
CA ALA A 204 6.40 -35.63 -5.86
C ALA A 204 6.25 -34.64 -7.04
N PRO A 205 6.04 -35.14 -8.29
CA PRO A 205 5.69 -34.27 -9.40
C PRO A 205 4.39 -33.51 -9.10
N HIS A 206 4.45 -32.20 -9.11
CA HIS A 206 3.28 -31.35 -8.92
C HIS A 206 3.23 -30.25 -10.00
N GLU A 207 2.04 -29.77 -10.28
CA GLU A 207 1.86 -28.67 -11.21
C GLU A 207 2.49 -27.39 -10.59
N ALA A 208 3.13 -26.58 -11.42
CA ALA A 208 3.78 -25.33 -10.98
C ALA A 208 2.81 -24.35 -10.32
N SER A 209 1.51 -24.49 -10.60
CA SER A 209 0.43 -23.70 -9.99
C SER A 209 -0.11 -24.26 -8.67
N ALA A 210 0.24 -25.49 -8.29
CA ALA A 210 -0.29 -26.09 -7.06
C ALA A 210 0.18 -25.34 -5.81
N PRO A 211 -0.66 -25.23 -4.77
CA PRO A 211 -0.26 -24.63 -3.51
C PRO A 211 0.93 -25.37 -2.89
N HIS A 212 1.91 -24.62 -2.40
CA HIS A 212 3.09 -25.23 -1.78
C HIS A 212 2.71 -25.94 -0.46
N PRO A 213 2.93 -27.26 -0.35
CA PRO A 213 2.37 -28.06 0.74
C PRO A 213 2.92 -27.67 2.14
N ALA A 214 4.16 -27.14 2.19
CA ALA A 214 4.79 -26.76 3.45
C ALA A 214 4.26 -25.41 4.00
N ARG A 215 3.75 -24.51 3.16
CA ARG A 215 3.38 -23.14 3.58
C ARG A 215 1.98 -23.03 4.19
N ARG A 216 1.15 -24.04 4.04
CA ARG A 216 -0.22 -24.11 4.62
C ARG A 216 -1.08 -22.87 4.41
N ILE A 217 -0.96 -22.23 3.26
CA ILE A 217 -1.79 -21.08 2.90
C ILE A 217 -3.23 -21.54 2.71
N ARG A 218 -4.16 -20.96 3.43
CA ARG A 218 -5.61 -21.25 3.36
C ARG A 218 -6.35 -20.32 2.42
N GLY A 219 -5.81 -19.15 2.18
CA GLY A 219 -6.35 -18.17 1.27
C GLY A 219 -5.63 -16.85 1.38
N ALA A 220 -5.92 -15.94 0.47
CA ALA A 220 -5.35 -14.62 0.43
C ALA A 220 -6.38 -13.55 0.08
N LEU A 221 -6.20 -12.36 0.64
CA LEU A 221 -6.94 -11.16 0.30
C LEU A 221 -5.97 -10.13 -0.28
N TYR A 222 -6.26 -9.65 -1.50
CA TYR A 222 -5.47 -8.60 -2.13
C TYR A 222 -6.31 -7.35 -2.38
N ILE A 223 -5.93 -6.25 -1.72
CA ILE A 223 -6.58 -4.95 -1.85
C ILE A 223 -5.62 -4.05 -2.61
N SER A 224 -6.02 -3.60 -3.79
CA SER A 224 -5.18 -2.79 -4.67
C SER A 224 -5.79 -1.42 -4.90
N CYS A 225 -4.96 -0.41 -5.02
CA CYS A 225 -5.41 0.93 -5.40
C CYS A 225 -6.14 0.91 -6.75
N ALA A 226 -7.29 1.58 -6.84
CA ALA A 226 -8.02 1.71 -8.09
C ALA A 226 -7.17 2.29 -9.22
N GLY A 227 -6.17 3.10 -8.88
CA GLY A 227 -5.19 3.64 -9.82
C GLY A 227 -4.14 2.63 -10.30
N ARG A 228 -4.01 1.45 -9.69
CA ARG A 228 -3.07 0.39 -10.09
C ARG A 228 -3.65 -0.59 -11.11
N GLY A 229 -4.97 -0.60 -11.29
CA GLY A 229 -5.67 -1.54 -12.17
C GLY A 229 -5.08 -1.67 -13.57
N GLY A 230 -5.53 -2.67 -14.30
CA GLY A 230 -5.12 -3.13 -15.62
C GLY A 230 -4.12 -2.30 -16.46
N PRO A 231 -4.42 -1.05 -16.81
CA PRO A 231 -3.53 -0.23 -17.62
C PRO A 231 -2.16 0.03 -16.99
N HIS A 232 -2.10 0.19 -15.66
CA HIS A 232 -0.83 0.42 -14.96
C HIS A 232 0.05 -0.83 -14.94
N PHE A 233 -0.52 -2.02 -14.71
CA PHE A 233 0.23 -3.29 -14.79
C PHE A 233 0.35 -3.87 -16.21
N GLY A 234 -0.26 -3.22 -17.20
CA GLY A 234 -0.11 -3.54 -18.61
C GLY A 234 -1.11 -4.56 -19.16
N ALA A 235 -1.85 -5.26 -18.32
CA ALA A 235 -2.91 -6.18 -18.70
C ALA A 235 -3.94 -6.34 -17.58
N PRO A 236 -5.19 -6.71 -17.92
CA PRO A 236 -6.16 -7.13 -16.91
C PRO A 236 -5.62 -8.30 -16.07
N ASN A 237 -5.89 -8.27 -14.77
CA ASN A 237 -5.50 -9.31 -13.81
C ASN A 237 -3.99 -9.55 -13.62
N ALA A 238 -3.11 -8.72 -14.20
CA ALA A 238 -1.66 -8.93 -14.11
C ALA A 238 -1.13 -8.96 -12.67
N GLU A 239 -1.68 -8.15 -11.76
CA GLU A 239 -1.33 -8.20 -10.34
C GLU A 239 -1.71 -9.55 -9.71
N LEU A 240 -2.95 -10.00 -9.93
CA LEU A 240 -3.45 -11.28 -9.39
C LEU A 240 -2.68 -12.47 -9.95
N GLN A 241 -2.32 -12.42 -11.24
CA GLN A 241 -1.47 -13.46 -11.85
C GLN A 241 -0.09 -13.52 -11.19
N THR A 242 0.51 -12.36 -10.87
CA THR A 242 1.78 -12.31 -10.13
C THR A 242 1.64 -12.93 -8.74
N VAL A 243 0.58 -12.59 -8.00
CA VAL A 243 0.32 -13.16 -6.67
C VAL A 243 0.09 -14.67 -6.76
N ARG A 244 -0.76 -15.15 -7.68
CA ARG A 244 -1.03 -16.59 -7.88
C ARG A 244 0.22 -17.36 -8.28
N HIS A 245 1.04 -16.81 -9.18
CA HIS A 245 2.30 -17.47 -9.56
C HIS A 245 3.25 -17.61 -8.36
N ALA A 246 3.27 -16.60 -7.49
CA ALA A 246 4.18 -16.61 -6.34
C ALA A 246 3.70 -17.48 -5.17
N LEU A 247 2.40 -17.49 -4.87
CA LEU A 247 1.83 -18.21 -3.73
C LEU A 247 1.30 -19.60 -4.08
N GLY A 248 1.16 -19.92 -5.36
CA GLY A 248 0.43 -21.06 -5.87
C GLY A 248 -1.07 -20.78 -6.04
N ASP A 249 -1.83 -21.76 -6.53
CA ASP A 249 -3.26 -21.63 -6.77
C ASP A 249 -4.06 -21.75 -5.46
N VAL A 250 -3.93 -20.75 -4.61
CA VAL A 250 -4.69 -20.63 -3.36
C VAL A 250 -5.96 -19.78 -3.57
N PRO A 251 -7.01 -19.99 -2.76
CA PRO A 251 -8.18 -19.11 -2.79
C PRO A 251 -7.75 -17.64 -2.65
N LEU A 252 -8.01 -16.83 -3.67
CA LEU A 252 -7.61 -15.43 -3.73
C LEU A 252 -8.80 -14.57 -4.07
N VAL A 253 -9.12 -13.63 -3.18
CA VAL A 253 -10.14 -12.62 -3.39
C VAL A 253 -9.55 -11.23 -3.20
N GLY A 254 -10.21 -10.22 -3.72
CA GLY A 254 -9.77 -8.85 -3.55
C GLY A 254 -10.68 -7.83 -4.20
N PHE A 255 -10.33 -6.57 -4.01
CA PHE A 255 -11.05 -5.44 -4.61
C PHE A 255 -10.13 -4.25 -4.84
N PHE A 256 -10.58 -3.34 -5.70
CA PHE A 256 -9.94 -2.05 -5.89
C PHE A 256 -10.46 -1.04 -4.88
N ALA A 257 -9.54 -0.36 -4.19
CA ALA A 257 -9.82 0.63 -3.17
C ALA A 257 -9.50 2.06 -3.64
N GLY A 258 -10.19 3.04 -3.08
CA GLY A 258 -9.89 4.46 -3.22
C GLY A 258 -8.80 4.95 -2.25
N GLY A 259 -8.22 4.04 -1.50
CA GLY A 259 -7.14 4.19 -0.53
C GLY A 259 -7.00 2.91 0.26
N GLU A 260 -5.80 2.40 0.40
CA GLU A 260 -5.50 1.13 1.03
C GLU A 260 -5.18 1.34 2.51
N ILE A 261 -5.75 0.50 3.36
CA ILE A 261 -5.51 0.55 4.80
C ILE A 261 -4.60 -0.62 5.16
N ALA A 262 -3.48 -0.31 5.79
CA ALA A 262 -2.64 -1.32 6.44
C ALA A 262 -2.05 -0.75 7.73
N ARG A 263 -2.02 -1.57 8.77
CA ARG A 263 -1.63 -1.14 10.13
C ARG A 263 -2.51 0.02 10.60
N HIS A 264 -1.94 1.19 10.78
CA HIS A 264 -2.62 2.42 11.20
C HIS A 264 -2.58 3.53 10.13
N HIS A 265 -2.13 3.20 8.92
CA HIS A 265 -1.97 4.14 7.82
C HIS A 265 -3.02 3.95 6.73
N LEU A 266 -3.39 5.06 6.10
CA LEU A 266 -4.11 5.10 4.84
C LEU A 266 -3.09 5.40 3.74
N TYR A 267 -2.93 4.44 2.83
CA TYR A 267 -2.01 4.53 1.70
C TYR A 267 -2.72 4.97 0.43
N GLY A 268 -1.93 5.34 -0.57
CA GLY A 268 -2.36 5.53 -1.95
C GLY A 268 -1.33 4.95 -2.91
N TYR A 269 -1.78 4.47 -4.05
CA TYR A 269 -0.94 3.82 -5.08
C TYR A 269 -0.25 2.54 -4.61
N THR A 270 -0.81 1.88 -3.63
CA THR A 270 -0.29 0.67 -3.01
C THR A 270 -1.16 -0.54 -3.30
N GLY A 271 -0.71 -1.69 -2.85
CA GLY A 271 -1.50 -2.88 -2.68
C GLY A 271 -1.23 -3.48 -1.31
N VAL A 272 -2.23 -4.09 -0.71
CA VAL A 272 -2.12 -4.80 0.57
C VAL A 272 -2.45 -6.26 0.32
N LEU A 273 -1.46 -7.13 0.49
CA LEU A 273 -1.62 -8.58 0.39
C LEU A 273 -1.61 -9.18 1.79
N THR A 274 -2.72 -9.81 2.15
CA THR A 274 -2.88 -10.52 3.42
C THR A 274 -3.13 -12.00 3.14
N VAL A 275 -2.33 -12.86 3.74
CA VAL A 275 -2.39 -14.32 3.59
C VAL A 275 -2.84 -14.93 4.91
N PHE A 276 -3.81 -15.82 4.83
CA PHE A 276 -4.33 -16.59 5.96
C PHE A 276 -3.62 -17.94 6.00
N VAL A 277 -3.11 -18.28 7.16
CA VAL A 277 -2.30 -19.48 7.39
C VAL A 277 -3.09 -20.45 8.23
N GLY A 278 -3.05 -21.75 7.88
CA GLY A 278 -3.66 -22.78 8.70
C GLY A 278 -2.77 -23.17 9.88
N ASP A 279 -3.35 -23.88 10.85
CA ASP A 279 -2.63 -24.40 12.01
C ASP A 279 -1.46 -25.31 11.58
N ARG A 280 -0.39 -25.24 12.38
CA ARG A 280 0.79 -26.11 12.24
C ARG A 280 0.47 -27.56 12.55
#